data_689a40bdb1e2858ccc7d475550454a8e
#
_entry.id   689a40bdb1e2858ccc7d475550454a8e
#
_cell.length_a   1.000
_cell.length_b   1.000
_cell.length_c   1.000
_cell.angle_alpha   90.00
_cell.angle_beta   90.00
_cell.angle_gamma   90.00
#
_symmetry.space_group_name_H-M   'P 1'
#
loop_
_entity.id
_entity.type
_entity.pdbx_description
1 polymer ?
#
loop_
_entity_poly.entity_id
_entity_poly.type
_entity_poly.pdbx_seq_one_letter_code
_entity_poly.pdbx_strand_id
1 'polypeptide(L)'
;MAKKKDEKTNVMRILEQKKIPYTPYFCEEGEGPEGTRDYGVHVAQSLGQDPRRGFKTLVARGASGGFYVFDIPVADSLDLKKAAKAAGEKSVELLAVKDITAVTGYVRGGCSPVGMKKPYPTIFHQTALEF
;
A
#
# COMPACT_ATOMS: atom_id res chain seq x y z
N MET A 1 -10.28 0.07 -19.90
CA MET A 1 -11.10 1.19 -20.29
C MET A 1 -10.26 2.42 -20.54
N ALA A 2 -10.46 3.03 -21.69
CA ALA A 2 -9.66 4.20 -22.07
C ALA A 2 -9.76 5.35 -21.08
N LYS A 3 -10.95 5.61 -20.54
CA LYS A 3 -11.13 6.72 -19.62
C LYS A 3 -10.34 6.57 -18.32
N LYS A 4 -9.97 5.35 -17.93
CA LYS A 4 -9.16 5.15 -16.73
C LYS A 4 -7.75 5.67 -16.88
N LYS A 5 -7.25 5.72 -18.10
CA LYS A 5 -5.92 6.26 -18.38
C LYS A 5 -5.88 7.77 -18.19
N ASP A 6 -7.02 8.43 -18.30
CA ASP A 6 -7.11 9.88 -18.16
C ASP A 6 -7.45 10.30 -16.73
N GLU A 7 -7.84 9.34 -15.88
CA GLU A 7 -8.17 9.63 -14.51
C GLU A 7 -6.92 9.66 -13.65
N LYS A 8 -6.79 10.71 -12.86
CA LYS A 8 -5.67 10.83 -11.94
C LYS A 8 -6.10 10.42 -10.56
N THR A 9 -5.29 9.58 -9.93
CA THR A 9 -5.50 9.21 -8.54
C THR A 9 -5.01 10.34 -7.63
N ASN A 10 -5.39 10.27 -6.36
CA ASN A 10 -4.90 11.23 -5.37
C ASN A 10 -3.37 11.21 -5.29
N VAL A 11 -2.77 10.03 -5.38
CA VAL A 11 -1.30 9.90 -5.36
C VAL A 11 -0.68 10.64 -6.54
N MET A 12 -1.24 10.46 -7.73
CA MET A 12 -0.74 11.13 -8.92
C MET A 12 -0.78 12.64 -8.78
N ARG A 13 -1.90 13.17 -8.25
CA ARG A 13 -2.04 14.61 -8.05
C ARG A 13 -1.02 15.15 -7.07
N ILE A 14 -0.77 14.43 -5.99
CA ILE A 14 0.20 14.85 -4.98
C ILE A 14 1.61 14.83 -5.53
N LEU A 15 1.98 13.79 -6.26
CA LEU A 15 3.30 13.70 -6.86
C LEU A 15 3.52 14.83 -7.86
N GLU A 16 2.50 15.17 -8.64
CA GLU A 16 2.59 16.28 -9.59
C GLU A 16 2.73 17.61 -8.89
N GLN A 17 1.99 17.82 -7.80
CA GLN A 17 2.11 19.04 -7.02
C GLN A 17 3.51 19.23 -6.45
N LYS A 18 4.14 18.15 -6.07
CA LYS A 18 5.50 18.17 -5.48
C LYS A 18 6.58 18.04 -6.53
N LYS A 19 6.19 17.98 -7.81
CA LYS A 19 7.13 17.86 -8.94
C LYS A 19 8.00 16.61 -8.82
N ILE A 20 7.43 15.51 -8.35
CA ILE A 20 8.11 14.23 -8.25
C ILE A 20 7.77 13.42 -9.50
N PRO A 21 8.76 13.05 -10.32
CA PRO A 21 8.49 12.28 -11.53
C PRO A 21 8.02 10.87 -11.19
N TYR A 22 7.09 10.36 -11.98
CA TYR A 22 6.59 9.01 -11.82
C TYR A 22 6.09 8.50 -13.17
N THR A 23 5.96 7.19 -13.28
CA THR A 23 5.38 6.55 -14.47
C THR A 23 4.15 5.76 -14.03
N PRO A 24 2.96 6.12 -14.51
CA PRO A 24 1.77 5.36 -14.16
C PRO A 24 1.68 4.10 -15.02
N TYR A 25 1.19 3.03 -14.42
CA TYR A 25 0.92 1.78 -15.11
C TYR A 25 -0.53 1.40 -14.88
N PHE A 26 -1.18 0.91 -15.90
CA PHE A 26 -2.59 0.54 -15.84
C PHE A 26 -2.73 -0.93 -16.15
N CYS A 27 -3.51 -1.65 -15.34
CA CYS A 27 -3.84 -3.04 -15.63
C CYS A 27 -5.36 -3.18 -15.69
N GLU A 28 -5.81 -4.21 -16.40
CA GLU A 28 -7.23 -4.46 -16.53
C GLU A 28 -7.80 -5.02 -15.23
N GLU A 29 -9.07 -4.72 -14.99
CA GLU A 29 -9.79 -5.28 -13.87
C GLU A 29 -9.93 -6.78 -14.06
N GLY A 30 -9.99 -7.49 -12.94
CA GLY A 30 -10.17 -8.93 -12.97
C GLY A 30 -8.86 -9.71 -12.97
N GLU A 31 -7.75 -9.04 -12.97
CA GLU A 31 -6.44 -9.68 -12.87
C GLU A 31 -6.23 -10.17 -11.44
N GLY A 32 -6.57 -11.41 -11.19
CA GLY A 32 -6.46 -12.00 -9.87
C GLY A 32 -7.49 -11.46 -8.89
N PRO A 33 -7.80 -12.21 -7.84
CA PRO A 33 -8.78 -11.79 -6.84
C PRO A 33 -8.23 -10.66 -5.99
N GLU A 34 -8.92 -9.53 -6.02
CA GLU A 34 -8.54 -8.39 -5.20
C GLU A 34 -8.60 -8.75 -3.72
N GLY A 35 -7.61 -8.31 -2.99
CA GLY A 35 -7.55 -8.56 -1.56
C GLY A 35 -6.93 -9.88 -1.19
N THR A 36 -6.57 -10.71 -2.16
CA THR A 36 -5.81 -11.91 -1.88
C THR A 36 -4.34 -11.55 -1.76
N ARG A 37 -3.61 -12.45 -1.14
CA ARG A 37 -2.19 -12.28 -0.95
C ARG A 37 -1.42 -12.19 -2.26
N ASP A 38 -1.94 -12.80 -3.34
CA ASP A 38 -1.28 -12.82 -4.63
C ASP A 38 -1.71 -11.70 -5.58
N TYR A 39 -2.63 -10.86 -5.14
CA TYR A 39 -3.16 -9.82 -6.02
C TYR A 39 -2.06 -8.90 -6.57
N GLY A 40 -1.19 -8.40 -5.70
CA GLY A 40 -0.11 -7.51 -6.15
C GLY A 40 0.89 -8.20 -7.07
N VAL A 41 1.13 -9.50 -6.83
CA VAL A 41 2.00 -10.30 -7.71
C VAL A 41 1.36 -10.41 -9.09
N HIS A 42 0.07 -10.69 -9.16
CA HIS A 42 -0.64 -10.76 -10.43
C HIS A 42 -0.58 -9.44 -11.19
N VAL A 43 -0.75 -8.33 -10.50
CA VAL A 43 -0.67 -7.01 -11.12
C VAL A 43 0.72 -6.79 -11.70
N ALA A 44 1.77 -7.07 -10.93
CA ALA A 44 3.14 -6.90 -11.42
C ALA A 44 3.41 -7.76 -12.63
N GLN A 45 2.99 -9.02 -12.60
CA GLN A 45 3.19 -9.94 -13.71
C GLN A 45 2.43 -9.51 -14.96
N SER A 46 1.20 -9.03 -14.81
CA SER A 46 0.41 -8.58 -15.95
C SER A 46 1.04 -7.35 -16.62
N LEU A 47 1.80 -6.57 -15.86
CA LEU A 47 2.50 -5.39 -16.38
C LEU A 47 3.92 -5.71 -16.82
N GLY A 48 4.34 -6.97 -16.75
CA GLY A 48 5.70 -7.36 -17.13
C GLY A 48 6.76 -6.86 -16.16
N GLN A 49 6.39 -6.61 -14.92
CA GLN A 49 7.31 -6.09 -13.90
C GLN A 49 7.75 -7.15 -12.93
N ASP A 50 8.88 -6.90 -12.29
CA ASP A 50 9.41 -7.78 -11.24
C ASP A 50 8.57 -7.58 -9.97
N PRO A 51 7.88 -8.63 -9.47
CA PRO A 51 7.07 -8.48 -8.25
C PRO A 51 7.87 -8.02 -7.03
N ARG A 52 9.17 -8.27 -6.99
CA ARG A 52 10.00 -7.82 -5.87
C ARG A 52 10.08 -6.32 -5.76
N ARG A 53 9.80 -5.60 -6.83
CA ARG A 53 9.81 -4.14 -6.85
C ARG A 53 8.43 -3.55 -6.53
N GLY A 54 7.42 -4.40 -6.40
CA GLY A 54 6.08 -3.97 -6.04
C GLY A 54 5.88 -4.06 -4.54
N PHE A 55 5.31 -3.03 -3.97
CA PHE A 55 5.02 -2.97 -2.54
C PHE A 55 3.53 -2.76 -2.32
N LYS A 56 3.02 -3.34 -1.25
CA LYS A 56 1.64 -3.16 -0.84
C LYS A 56 1.61 -2.39 0.47
N THR A 57 0.53 -1.65 0.66
CA THR A 57 0.36 -0.79 1.82
C THR A 57 -0.63 -1.44 2.79
N LEU A 58 -0.18 -1.73 3.99
CA LEU A 58 -0.99 -2.33 5.03
C LEU A 58 -1.14 -1.35 6.18
N VAL A 59 -2.32 -1.34 6.79
CA VAL A 59 -2.60 -0.47 7.93
C VAL A 59 -2.86 -1.32 9.15
N ALA A 60 -2.23 -0.97 10.25
CA ALA A 60 -2.37 -1.71 11.51
C ALA A 60 -2.67 -0.76 12.66
N ARG A 61 -3.32 -1.31 13.67
CA ARG A 61 -3.58 -0.61 14.91
C ARG A 61 -2.65 -1.15 15.99
N GLY A 62 -1.97 -0.26 16.70
CA GLY A 62 -1.13 -0.64 17.82
C GLY A 62 -1.93 -0.80 19.09
N ALA A 63 -1.36 -1.49 20.07
CA ALA A 63 -2.01 -1.70 21.38
C ALA A 63 -2.34 -0.37 22.06
N SER A 64 -1.58 0.68 21.79
CA SER A 64 -1.83 2.01 22.34
C SER A 64 -3.01 2.72 21.69
N GLY A 65 -3.57 2.18 20.61
CA GLY A 65 -4.64 2.80 19.86
C GLY A 65 -4.18 3.59 18.63
N GLY A 66 -2.88 3.75 18.45
CA GLY A 66 -2.34 4.45 17.29
C GLY A 66 -2.39 3.62 16.02
N PHE A 67 -2.38 4.30 14.88
CA PHE A 67 -2.36 3.63 13.58
C PHE A 67 -0.99 3.75 12.93
N TYR A 68 -0.61 2.69 12.22
CA TYR A 68 0.68 2.60 11.55
C TYR A 68 0.50 2.04 10.15
N VAL A 69 1.34 2.50 9.24
CA VAL A 69 1.32 2.07 7.84
C VAL A 69 2.59 1.27 7.57
N PHE A 70 2.42 0.10 6.98
CA PHE A 70 3.55 -0.75 6.61
C PHE A 70 3.54 -1.02 5.13
N ASP A 71 4.65 -0.73 4.47
CA ASP A 71 4.83 -1.03 3.05
C ASP A 71 5.82 -2.16 2.91
N ILE A 72 5.33 -3.28 2.40
CA ILE A 72 6.12 -4.50 2.27
C ILE A 72 5.98 -5.06 0.85
N PRO A 73 6.92 -5.92 0.43
CA PRO A 73 6.81 -6.54 -0.90
C PRO A 73 5.47 -7.22 -1.10
N VAL A 74 4.94 -7.13 -2.30
CA VAL A 74 3.58 -7.62 -2.60
C VAL A 74 3.39 -9.11 -2.33
N ALA A 75 4.45 -9.91 -2.42
CA ALA A 75 4.38 -11.35 -2.19
C ALA A 75 4.49 -11.74 -0.72
N ASP A 76 4.87 -10.80 0.15
CA ASP A 76 5.13 -11.12 1.55
C ASP A 76 3.91 -10.90 2.44
N SER A 77 3.97 -11.52 3.61
CA SER A 77 3.00 -11.27 4.68
C SER A 77 3.68 -10.46 5.77
N LEU A 78 2.92 -9.62 6.45
CA LEU A 78 3.47 -8.82 7.53
C LEU A 78 3.74 -9.69 8.76
N ASP A 79 4.98 -9.63 9.25
CA ASP A 79 5.34 -10.26 10.51
C ASP A 79 4.90 -9.31 11.64
N LEU A 80 3.82 -9.67 12.33
CA LEU A 80 3.22 -8.77 13.31
C LEU A 80 4.13 -8.49 14.50
N LYS A 81 4.99 -9.42 14.88
CA LYS A 81 5.92 -9.18 15.97
C LYS A 81 7.00 -8.18 15.60
N LYS A 82 7.56 -8.33 14.41
CA LYS A 82 8.55 -7.38 13.91
C LYS A 82 7.92 -6.01 13.66
N ALA A 83 6.69 -6.00 13.17
CA ALA A 83 5.97 -4.75 12.95
C ALA A 83 5.74 -4.01 14.26
N ALA A 84 5.33 -4.70 15.31
CA ALA A 84 5.14 -4.10 16.61
C ALA A 84 6.44 -3.51 17.15
N LYS A 85 7.53 -4.25 17.03
CA LYS A 85 8.83 -3.78 17.46
C LYS A 85 9.25 -2.52 16.71
N ALA A 86 9.08 -2.53 15.39
CA ALA A 86 9.43 -1.38 14.56
C ALA A 86 8.60 -0.15 14.89
N ALA A 87 7.35 -0.35 15.28
CA ALA A 87 6.44 0.74 15.64
C ALA A 87 6.58 1.18 17.10
N GLY A 88 7.33 0.45 17.91
CA GLY A 88 7.43 0.76 19.33
C GLY A 88 6.19 0.40 20.12
N GLU A 89 5.45 -0.59 19.66
CA GLU A 89 4.21 -1.04 20.28
C GLU A 89 4.38 -2.43 20.90
N LYS A 90 3.56 -2.72 21.91
CA LYS A 90 3.54 -4.08 22.49
C LYS A 90 3.04 -5.09 21.47
N SER A 91 2.06 -4.69 20.69
CA SER A 91 1.50 -5.53 19.63
C SER A 91 0.82 -4.64 18.61
N VAL A 92 0.67 -5.18 17.40
CA VAL A 92 -0.13 -4.54 16.36
C VAL A 92 -1.00 -5.60 15.73
N GLU A 93 -2.13 -5.18 15.16
CA GLU A 93 -2.99 -6.04 14.39
C GLU A 93 -3.43 -5.31 13.14
N LEU A 94 -3.64 -6.05 12.06
CA LEU A 94 -4.10 -5.44 10.83
C LEU A 94 -5.49 -4.89 11.02
N LEU A 95 -5.73 -3.72 10.42
CA LEU A 95 -7.01 -3.06 10.50
C LEU A 95 -8.09 -3.87 9.76
N ALA A 96 -9.28 -3.93 10.33
CA ALA A 96 -10.39 -4.59 9.65
C ALA A 96 -10.70 -3.88 8.34
N VAL A 97 -11.07 -4.65 7.32
CA VAL A 97 -11.34 -4.11 5.98
C VAL A 97 -12.35 -2.97 6.04
N LYS A 98 -13.40 -3.13 6.84
CA LYS A 98 -14.45 -2.12 6.96
C LYS A 98 -13.96 -0.77 7.51
N ASP A 99 -12.83 -0.77 8.19
CA ASP A 99 -12.29 0.44 8.81
C ASP A 99 -11.23 1.15 7.98
N ILE A 100 -10.74 0.50 6.94
CA ILE A 100 -9.64 1.04 6.14
C ILE A 100 -9.96 2.41 5.55
N THR A 101 -11.10 2.55 4.92
CA THR A 101 -11.46 3.81 4.28
C THR A 101 -11.64 4.92 5.29
N ALA A 102 -12.25 4.62 6.43
CA ALA A 102 -12.46 5.63 7.47
C ALA A 102 -11.14 6.16 8.01
N VAL A 103 -10.14 5.30 8.14
CA VAL A 103 -8.83 5.67 8.69
C VAL A 103 -7.95 6.34 7.65
N THR A 104 -7.87 5.79 6.43
CA THR A 104 -6.90 6.23 5.44
C THR A 104 -7.46 7.15 4.36
N GLY A 105 -8.74 7.04 4.09
CA GLY A 105 -9.36 7.72 2.94
C GLY A 105 -9.26 6.92 1.65
N TYR A 106 -8.57 5.79 1.66
CA TYR A 106 -8.43 4.92 0.50
C TYR A 106 -9.26 3.66 0.65
N VAL A 107 -9.63 3.06 -0.47
CA VAL A 107 -10.33 1.79 -0.46
C VAL A 107 -9.32 0.64 -0.38
N ARG A 108 -9.80 -0.52 0.08
CA ARG A 108 -8.96 -1.70 0.11
C ARG A 108 -8.43 -2.02 -1.28
N GLY A 109 -7.15 -2.40 -1.35
CA GLY A 109 -6.50 -2.69 -2.63
C GLY A 109 -6.00 -1.44 -3.34
N GLY A 110 -6.46 -0.26 -2.90
CA GLY A 110 -6.01 1.00 -3.47
C GLY A 110 -5.30 1.90 -2.47
N CYS A 111 -4.90 1.35 -1.33
CA CYS A 111 -4.22 2.12 -0.29
C CYS A 111 -2.82 2.53 -0.73
N SER A 112 -2.46 3.75 -0.37
CA SER A 112 -1.11 4.28 -0.57
C SER A 112 -0.69 5.05 0.67
N PRO A 113 0.60 5.04 1.04
CA PRO A 113 1.09 5.88 2.13
C PRO A 113 1.04 7.35 1.77
N VAL A 114 0.96 7.65 0.49
CA VAL A 114 0.93 9.03 0.01
C VAL A 114 -0.50 9.56 0.04
N GLY A 115 -0.71 10.67 0.75
CA GLY A 115 -2.00 11.34 0.71
C GLY A 115 -3.10 10.75 1.57
N MET A 116 -2.75 10.00 2.61
CA MET A 116 -3.74 9.54 3.58
C MET A 116 -4.37 10.71 4.34
N LYS A 117 -5.53 10.48 4.94
CA LYS A 117 -6.23 11.51 5.71
C LYS A 117 -5.35 12.18 6.75
N LYS A 118 -4.48 11.41 7.38
CA LYS A 118 -3.54 11.90 8.38
C LYS A 118 -2.14 11.35 8.10
N PRO A 119 -1.09 12.04 8.54
CA PRO A 119 0.29 11.58 8.33
C PRO A 119 0.67 10.50 9.35
N TYR A 120 0.12 9.31 9.19
CA TYR A 120 0.44 8.18 10.07
C TYR A 120 1.89 7.77 9.89
N PRO A 121 2.54 7.30 10.98
CA PRO A 121 3.89 6.75 10.86
C PRO A 121 3.91 5.62 9.82
N THR A 122 4.86 5.71 8.90
CA THR A 122 4.96 4.76 7.79
C THR A 122 6.31 4.06 7.84
N ILE A 123 6.27 2.73 7.80
CA ILE A 123 7.46 1.91 7.93
C ILE A 123 7.61 1.08 6.66
N PHE A 124 8.75 1.21 6.00
CA PHE A 124 9.04 0.48 4.76
C PHE A 124 9.91 -0.72 5.04
N HIS A 125 9.63 -1.82 4.35
CA HIS A 125 10.51 -2.99 4.40
C HIS A 125 11.87 -2.59 3.84
N GLN A 126 12.94 -3.12 4.45
CA GLN A 126 14.29 -2.74 4.07
C GLN A 126 14.64 -3.00 2.61
N THR A 127 13.97 -3.95 1.96
CA THR A 127 14.22 -4.22 0.54
C THR A 127 13.90 -3.04 -0.35
N ALA A 128 13.13 -2.06 0.13
CA ALA A 128 12.86 -0.85 -0.66
C ALA A 128 14.16 -0.11 -0.99
N LEU A 129 15.21 -0.30 -0.19
CA LEU A 129 16.50 0.34 -0.43
C LEU A 129 17.30 -0.33 -1.54
N GLU A 130 16.86 -1.49 -2.01
CA GLU A 130 17.58 -2.24 -3.03
C GLU A 130 17.25 -1.80 -4.46
N PHE A 131 16.24 -0.95 -4.62
CA PHE A 131 15.76 -0.56 -5.94
C PHE A 131 15.74 0.95 -6.16
#